data_1e158de499af4c9ec9accad5dd9fba4c
#
_entry.id   1e158de499af4c9ec9accad5dd9fba4c
#
_cell.length_a   1.000
_cell.length_b   1.000
_cell.length_c   1.000
_cell.angle_alpha   90.00
_cell.angle_beta   90.00
_cell.angle_gamma   90.00
#
_symmetry.space_group_name_H-M   'P 1'
#
loop_
_entity.id
_entity.type
_entity.pdbx_description
1 polymer ?
#
loop_
_entity_poly.entity_id
_entity_poly.type
_entity_poly.pdbx_seq_one_letter_code
_entity_poly.pdbx_strand_id
1 'polypeptide(L)'
;RDRGNSVDAKELQKLSEVLLNGDHGEDGNTTLQEFAGQVAEGKISSKEFFNRIIDFYKDGFISPDKFKEIVSLKGTENILKDFVRQEMFLNPSDISKENIKKLYSKVLQDTETLSSRFQGIKFAENMLNTNTQIKNDVSFLNQANNFMNFVQIPLRMSGHEGHGDLYVYKNNRKKIEDKDELKALLHLDMDNLGPMDVFVLLKANNVTTNFKVASDDILAYIEEHISELNERLNALGYSVTSTVTSDKEKYSFVKSVMEEEFPSVEIKRFSFDVRT
;
A
#
# COMPACT_ATOMS: atom_id res chain seq x y z
N ARG A 1 5.72 17.86 2.82
CA ARG A 1 6.11 17.67 4.22
C ARG A 1 4.95 17.27 5.12
N ASP A 2 3.90 16.75 4.64
CA ASP A 2 2.92 16.07 5.48
C ASP A 2 3.09 14.58 5.23
N ARG A 3 3.71 13.88 6.18
CA ARG A 3 3.56 12.44 6.28
C ARG A 3 2.08 12.25 6.57
N GLY A 4 1.34 11.71 5.61
CA GLY A 4 -0.06 11.35 5.83
C GLY A 4 -0.12 10.34 6.97
N ASN A 5 -0.20 10.81 8.19
CA ASN A 5 -0.47 9.98 9.35
C ASN A 5 -1.92 9.54 9.21
N SER A 6 -2.14 8.28 8.94
CA SER A 6 -3.47 7.69 8.93
C SER A 6 -4.09 7.65 10.34
N VAL A 7 -3.28 7.93 11.36
CA VAL A 7 -3.72 7.98 12.75
C VAL A 7 -4.15 9.41 13.08
N ASP A 8 -5.41 9.59 13.48
CA ASP A 8 -5.97 10.89 13.85
C ASP A 8 -5.18 11.51 15.01
N ALA A 9 -4.90 12.82 14.91
CA ALA A 9 -4.20 13.58 15.95
C ALA A 9 -4.87 13.45 17.34
N LYS A 10 -6.20 13.31 17.39
CA LYS A 10 -6.94 13.05 18.63
C LYS A 10 -6.64 11.68 19.22
N GLU A 11 -6.42 10.67 18.39
CA GLU A 11 -6.05 9.33 18.84
C GLU A 11 -4.62 9.32 19.39
N LEU A 12 -3.69 10.02 18.73
CA LEU A 12 -2.31 10.17 19.21
C LEU A 12 -2.26 10.93 20.54
N GLN A 13 -3.06 11.98 20.66
CA GLN A 13 -3.15 12.75 21.92
C GLN A 13 -3.71 11.88 23.05
N LYS A 14 -4.78 11.10 22.80
CA LYS A 14 -5.34 10.17 23.77
C LYS A 14 -4.32 9.09 24.18
N LEU A 15 -3.56 8.55 23.25
CA LEU A 15 -2.47 7.61 23.54
C LEU A 15 -1.40 8.24 24.43
N SER A 16 -1.00 9.48 24.14
CA SER A 16 -0.04 10.22 24.94
C SER A 16 -0.57 10.45 26.36
N GLU A 17 -1.82 10.86 26.52
CA GLU A 17 -2.46 11.04 27.83
C GLU A 17 -2.48 9.73 28.63
N VAL A 18 -2.83 8.62 27.97
CA VAL A 18 -2.82 7.30 28.61
C VAL A 18 -1.40 6.91 29.01
N LEU A 19 -0.38 7.19 28.21
CA LEU A 19 1.01 6.95 28.56
C LEU A 19 1.48 7.74 29.78
N LEU A 20 1.02 8.98 29.92
CA LEU A 20 1.41 9.88 31.01
C LEU A 20 0.63 9.64 32.31
N ASN A 21 -0.59 9.14 32.24
CA ASN A 21 -1.45 8.90 33.40
C ASN A 21 -1.07 7.57 34.09
N GLY A 22 -0.11 7.55 34.99
CA GLY A 22 0.25 6.35 35.73
C GLY A 22 1.27 6.62 36.82
N ASP A 23 1.36 5.69 37.77
CA ASP A 23 2.37 5.71 38.84
C ASP A 23 3.69 5.19 38.24
N HIS A 24 4.53 6.12 37.85
CA HIS A 24 5.84 5.82 37.24
C HIS A 24 6.91 6.08 38.29
N GLY A 25 7.83 5.13 38.53
CA GLY A 25 9.00 5.37 39.37
C GLY A 25 9.81 6.58 38.88
N GLU A 26 10.49 7.28 39.78
CA GLU A 26 11.15 8.58 39.51
C GLU A 26 12.08 8.56 38.28
N ASP A 27 12.76 7.45 38.00
CA ASP A 27 13.72 7.31 36.88
C ASP A 27 13.02 7.03 35.51
N GLY A 28 11.81 6.49 35.49
CA GLY A 28 11.05 6.17 34.27
C GLY A 28 10.27 7.36 33.70
N ASN A 29 10.01 8.36 34.53
CA ASN A 29 9.08 9.44 34.23
C ASN A 29 9.55 10.34 33.07
N THR A 30 10.83 10.71 33.04
CA THR A 30 11.38 11.60 31.98
C THR A 30 11.36 10.93 30.63
N THR A 31 11.82 9.68 30.53
CA THR A 31 11.88 8.93 29.26
C THR A 31 10.48 8.62 28.72
N LEU A 32 9.53 8.33 29.61
CA LEU A 32 8.14 8.09 29.22
C LEU A 32 7.44 9.38 28.80
N GLN A 33 7.74 10.50 29.45
CA GLN A 33 7.23 11.82 29.07
C GLN A 33 7.73 12.26 27.69
N GLU A 34 9.02 12.09 27.41
CA GLU A 34 9.58 12.37 26.08
C GLU A 34 8.95 11.49 25.01
N PHE A 35 8.75 10.20 25.29
CA PHE A 35 8.09 9.29 24.39
C PHE A 35 6.63 9.66 24.13
N ALA A 36 5.87 9.96 25.16
CA ALA A 36 4.48 10.42 25.07
C ALA A 36 4.37 11.72 24.27
N GLY A 37 5.31 12.65 24.45
CA GLY A 37 5.40 13.87 23.66
C GLY A 37 5.63 13.58 22.16
N GLN A 38 6.54 12.68 21.83
CA GLN A 38 6.81 12.26 20.45
C GLN A 38 5.58 11.58 19.82
N VAL A 39 4.83 10.79 20.61
CA VAL A 39 3.58 10.16 20.17
C VAL A 39 2.52 11.23 19.88
N ALA A 40 2.30 12.19 20.79
CA ALA A 40 1.34 13.27 20.62
C ALA A 40 1.62 14.12 19.36
N GLU A 41 2.90 14.36 19.08
CA GLU A 41 3.34 15.13 17.91
C GLU A 41 3.41 14.32 16.62
N GLY A 42 3.12 13.02 16.66
CA GLY A 42 3.24 12.13 15.49
C GLY A 42 4.66 12.01 14.95
N LYS A 43 5.67 12.28 15.78
CA LYS A 43 7.08 12.25 15.40
C LYS A 43 7.74 10.88 15.50
N ILE A 44 7.03 9.89 16.02
CA ILE A 44 7.53 8.53 16.20
C ILE A 44 7.05 7.63 15.05
N SER A 45 7.92 6.76 14.55
CA SER A 45 7.47 5.75 13.58
C SER A 45 6.66 4.66 14.28
N SER A 46 5.72 4.04 13.54
CA SER A 46 4.91 2.94 14.06
C SER A 46 5.76 1.78 14.59
N LYS A 47 6.88 1.46 13.91
CA LYS A 47 7.84 0.44 14.34
C LYS A 47 8.50 0.80 15.67
N GLU A 48 8.93 2.04 15.80
CA GLU A 48 9.56 2.53 17.02
C GLU A 48 8.57 2.58 18.18
N PHE A 49 7.32 2.99 17.91
CA PHE A 49 6.24 2.99 18.89
C PHE A 49 6.10 1.61 19.54
N PHE A 50 5.92 0.53 18.74
CA PHE A 50 5.75 -0.82 19.28
C PHE A 50 7.00 -1.33 19.98
N ASN A 51 8.18 -1.01 19.47
CA ASN A 51 9.41 -1.42 20.12
C ASN A 51 9.52 -0.78 21.52
N ARG A 52 9.33 0.52 21.64
CA ARG A 52 9.47 1.23 22.91
C ARG A 52 8.39 0.85 23.91
N ILE A 53 7.12 0.72 23.50
CA ILE A 53 6.05 0.32 24.42
C ILE A 53 6.23 -1.08 24.99
N ILE A 54 6.74 -2.03 24.18
CA ILE A 54 7.07 -3.38 24.63
C ILE A 54 8.25 -3.36 25.60
N ASP A 55 9.30 -2.55 25.30
CA ASP A 55 10.46 -2.44 26.16
C ASP A 55 10.06 -1.80 27.51
N PHE A 56 9.30 -0.70 27.51
CA PHE A 56 8.78 -0.10 28.75
C PHE A 56 7.95 -1.06 29.60
N TYR A 57 7.16 -1.94 28.94
CA TYR A 57 6.43 -2.97 29.65
C TYR A 57 7.35 -4.02 30.26
N LYS A 58 8.34 -4.53 29.51
CA LYS A 58 9.29 -5.55 29.97
C LYS A 58 10.22 -5.04 31.06
N ASP A 59 10.60 -3.78 30.99
CA ASP A 59 11.47 -3.12 31.98
C ASP A 59 10.69 -2.63 33.22
N GLY A 60 9.35 -2.83 33.23
CA GLY A 60 8.51 -2.49 34.37
C GLY A 60 8.13 -1.01 34.49
N PHE A 61 8.44 -0.18 33.49
CA PHE A 61 8.03 1.23 33.45
C PHE A 61 6.53 1.39 33.16
N ILE A 62 5.92 0.40 32.53
CA ILE A 62 4.47 0.35 32.27
C ILE A 62 3.91 -0.88 32.99
N SER A 63 2.90 -0.67 33.85
CA SER A 63 2.22 -1.77 34.53
C SER A 63 1.41 -2.63 33.57
N PRO A 64 1.12 -3.92 33.93
CA PRO A 64 0.28 -4.78 33.10
C PRO A 64 -1.09 -4.20 32.76
N ASP A 65 -1.75 -3.52 33.69
CA ASP A 65 -3.05 -2.89 33.46
C ASP A 65 -2.94 -1.73 32.49
N LYS A 66 -1.88 -0.93 32.62
CA LYS A 66 -1.60 0.18 31.71
C LYS A 66 -1.26 -0.30 30.33
N PHE A 67 -0.44 -1.32 30.21
CA PHE A 67 -0.13 -1.93 28.92
C PHE A 67 -1.40 -2.45 28.25
N LYS A 68 -2.29 -3.13 29.00
CA LYS A 68 -3.59 -3.58 28.50
C LYS A 68 -4.43 -2.42 27.98
N GLU A 69 -4.50 -1.31 28.73
CA GLU A 69 -5.21 -0.11 28.31
C GLU A 69 -4.68 0.42 26.98
N ILE A 70 -3.36 0.59 26.86
CA ILE A 70 -2.70 1.11 25.65
C ILE A 70 -2.96 0.21 24.43
N VAL A 71 -2.77 -1.11 24.53
CA VAL A 71 -2.97 -2.03 23.41
C VAL A 71 -4.42 -2.22 23.02
N SER A 72 -5.35 -1.83 23.89
CA SER A 72 -6.80 -1.87 23.62
C SER A 72 -7.33 -0.59 22.97
N LEU A 73 -6.52 0.45 22.86
CA LEU A 73 -6.93 1.70 22.21
C LEU A 73 -6.99 1.53 20.69
N LYS A 74 -8.00 2.10 20.07
CA LYS A 74 -8.14 2.11 18.61
C LYS A 74 -6.95 2.78 17.93
N GLY A 75 -6.40 3.84 18.54
CA GLY A 75 -5.19 4.50 18.05
C GLY A 75 -3.99 3.56 17.94
N THR A 76 -3.81 2.63 18.89
CA THR A 76 -2.74 1.61 18.83
C THR A 76 -2.96 0.64 17.69
N GLU A 77 -4.19 0.18 17.45
CA GLU A 77 -4.53 -0.66 16.30
C GLU A 77 -4.26 0.07 14.98
N ASN A 78 -4.64 1.35 14.90
CA ASN A 78 -4.38 2.17 13.72
C ASN A 78 -2.88 2.38 13.48
N ILE A 79 -2.06 2.56 14.53
CA ILE A 79 -0.60 2.60 14.41
C ILE A 79 -0.06 1.27 13.86
N LEU A 80 -0.63 0.13 14.25
CA LEU A 80 -0.22 -1.18 13.72
C LEU A 80 -0.54 -1.32 12.23
N LYS A 81 -1.73 -0.90 11.82
CA LYS A 81 -2.12 -0.86 10.41
C LYS A 81 -1.20 0.09 9.61
N ASP A 82 -0.90 1.25 10.17
CA ASP A 82 -0.03 2.25 9.57
C ASP A 82 1.43 1.77 9.45
N PHE A 83 1.90 0.97 10.39
CA PHE A 83 3.22 0.31 10.32
C PHE A 83 3.39 -0.49 9.03
N VAL A 84 2.40 -1.28 8.67
CA VAL A 84 2.43 -2.07 7.43
C VAL A 84 2.26 -1.17 6.22
N ARG A 85 1.33 -0.23 6.28
CA ARG A 85 1.06 0.70 5.20
C ARG A 85 2.29 1.53 4.82
N GLN A 86 3.00 2.09 5.79
CA GLN A 86 4.20 2.91 5.52
C GLN A 86 5.34 2.12 4.86
N GLU A 87 5.48 0.86 5.22
CA GLU A 87 6.51 -0.03 4.66
C GLU A 87 6.10 -0.63 3.30
N MET A 88 4.82 -0.54 2.90
CA MET A 88 4.31 -1.17 1.68
C MET A 88 4.34 -0.27 0.44
N PHE A 89 4.96 0.91 0.48
CA PHE A 89 4.98 1.80 -0.68
C PHE A 89 6.35 1.89 -1.34
N LEU A 90 6.35 1.88 -2.67
CA LEU A 90 7.50 2.15 -3.52
C LEU A 90 7.35 3.51 -4.22
N ASN A 91 8.47 4.20 -4.42
CA ASN A 91 8.45 5.34 -5.33
C ASN A 91 8.35 4.82 -6.78
N PRO A 92 7.75 5.59 -7.69
CA PRO A 92 7.63 5.18 -9.09
C PRO A 92 8.98 4.82 -9.74
N SER A 93 10.07 5.48 -9.36
CA SER A 93 11.44 5.18 -9.84
C SER A 93 11.97 3.81 -9.39
N ASP A 94 11.43 3.27 -8.31
CA ASP A 94 11.94 2.06 -7.65
C ASP A 94 11.15 0.81 -8.02
N ILE A 95 10.15 0.95 -8.88
CA ILE A 95 9.29 -0.16 -9.30
C ILE A 95 10.08 -1.13 -10.15
N SER A 96 10.33 -2.30 -9.59
CA SER A 96 10.87 -3.46 -10.29
C SER A 96 10.36 -4.74 -9.64
N LYS A 97 10.34 -5.84 -10.39
CA LYS A 97 9.94 -7.15 -9.85
C LYS A 97 10.76 -7.54 -8.61
N GLU A 98 12.03 -7.19 -8.60
CA GLU A 98 12.94 -7.49 -7.50
C GLU A 98 12.61 -6.63 -6.27
N ASN A 99 12.40 -5.33 -6.46
CA ASN A 99 12.08 -4.42 -5.36
C ASN A 99 10.70 -4.73 -4.77
N ILE A 100 9.72 -5.08 -5.59
CA ILE A 100 8.40 -5.54 -5.11
C ILE A 100 8.56 -6.80 -4.26
N LYS A 101 9.34 -7.78 -4.71
CA LYS A 101 9.59 -9.00 -3.93
C LYS A 101 10.32 -8.71 -2.62
N LYS A 102 11.32 -7.83 -2.63
CA LYS A 102 12.03 -7.39 -1.42
C LYS A 102 11.11 -6.70 -0.44
N LEU A 103 10.22 -5.84 -0.96
CA LEU A 103 9.22 -5.14 -0.16
C LEU A 103 8.33 -6.11 0.62
N TYR A 104 7.68 -7.05 -0.06
CA TYR A 104 6.83 -8.04 0.60
C TYR A 104 7.60 -8.91 1.59
N SER A 105 8.81 -9.32 1.24
CA SER A 105 9.66 -10.11 2.14
C SER A 105 10.03 -9.34 3.41
N LYS A 106 10.34 -8.04 3.28
CA LYS A 106 10.64 -7.16 4.42
C LYS A 106 9.43 -7.00 5.34
N VAL A 107 8.26 -6.72 4.78
CA VAL A 107 7.03 -6.56 5.57
C VAL A 107 6.69 -7.85 6.31
N LEU A 108 6.81 -9.02 5.66
CA LEU A 108 6.61 -10.31 6.31
C LEU A 108 7.59 -10.54 7.47
N GLN A 109 8.86 -10.20 7.29
CA GLN A 109 9.87 -10.31 8.33
C GLN A 109 9.59 -9.35 9.51
N ASP A 110 9.19 -8.12 9.23
CA ASP A 110 8.84 -7.13 10.26
C ASP A 110 7.61 -7.54 11.06
N THR A 111 6.56 -8.07 10.40
CA THR A 111 5.37 -8.61 11.09
C THR A 111 5.71 -9.83 11.95
N GLU A 112 6.61 -10.70 11.50
CA GLU A 112 7.07 -11.86 12.27
C GLU A 112 7.90 -11.45 13.49
N THR A 113 8.79 -10.47 13.32
CA THR A 113 9.57 -9.89 14.42
C THR A 113 8.65 -9.27 15.47
N LEU A 114 7.63 -8.51 15.04
CA LEU A 114 6.67 -7.89 15.95
C LEU A 114 5.84 -8.95 16.69
N SER A 115 5.37 -9.99 16.00
CA SER A 115 4.68 -11.13 16.64
C SER A 115 5.53 -11.77 17.73
N SER A 116 6.82 -12.02 17.44
CA SER A 116 7.74 -12.62 18.40
C SER A 116 7.95 -11.74 19.64
N ARG A 117 7.95 -10.43 19.48
CA ARG A 117 8.06 -9.48 20.61
C ARG A 117 6.82 -9.44 21.49
N PHE A 118 5.62 -9.63 20.91
CA PHE A 118 4.37 -9.73 21.67
C PHE A 118 4.15 -11.10 22.30
N GLN A 119 4.89 -12.11 21.87
CA GLN A 119 4.72 -13.47 22.38
C GLN A 119 4.96 -13.54 23.89
N GLY A 120 4.01 -14.17 24.61
CA GLY A 120 4.08 -14.30 26.06
C GLY A 120 3.65 -13.04 26.83
N ILE A 121 3.30 -11.95 26.16
CA ILE A 121 2.75 -10.76 26.83
C ILE A 121 1.25 -10.96 26.99
N LYS A 122 0.79 -10.95 28.26
CA LYS A 122 -0.64 -10.96 28.56
C LYS A 122 -1.31 -9.72 27.95
N PHE A 123 -2.55 -9.90 27.47
CA PHE A 123 -3.38 -8.85 26.87
C PHE A 123 -2.95 -8.37 25.47
N ALA A 124 -1.90 -8.91 24.86
CA ALA A 124 -1.49 -8.58 23.50
C ALA A 124 -2.23 -9.40 22.42
N GLU A 125 -3.23 -10.21 22.77
CA GLU A 125 -3.93 -11.11 21.84
C GLU A 125 -4.56 -10.38 20.66
N ASN A 126 -5.20 -9.24 20.90
CA ASN A 126 -5.79 -8.44 19.81
C ASN A 126 -4.71 -7.94 18.83
N MET A 127 -3.57 -7.50 19.34
CA MET A 127 -2.45 -7.06 18.51
C MET A 127 -1.83 -8.23 17.73
N LEU A 128 -1.71 -9.39 18.35
CA LEU A 128 -1.25 -10.61 17.69
C LEU A 128 -2.23 -11.06 16.60
N ASN A 129 -3.53 -10.99 16.85
CA ASN A 129 -4.54 -11.36 15.86
C ASN A 129 -4.52 -10.39 14.67
N THR A 130 -4.49 -9.08 14.91
CA THR A 130 -4.40 -8.06 13.85
C THR A 130 -3.10 -8.25 13.05
N ASN A 131 -1.96 -8.45 13.71
CA ASN A 131 -0.68 -8.68 13.04
C ASN A 131 -0.67 -9.97 12.22
N THR A 132 -1.35 -11.03 12.71
CA THR A 132 -1.50 -12.29 11.98
C THR A 132 -2.36 -12.13 10.73
N GLN A 133 -3.44 -11.37 10.81
CA GLN A 133 -4.26 -11.03 9.63
C GLN A 133 -3.43 -10.29 8.59
N ILE A 134 -2.72 -9.24 8.99
CA ILE A 134 -1.81 -8.49 8.12
C ILE A 134 -0.78 -9.42 7.47
N LYS A 135 -0.14 -10.30 8.24
CA LYS A 135 0.83 -11.28 7.73
C LYS A 135 0.21 -12.19 6.66
N ASN A 136 -1.01 -12.68 6.91
CA ASN A 136 -1.73 -13.55 5.96
C ASN A 136 -2.05 -12.82 4.67
N ASP A 137 -2.51 -11.57 4.75
CA ASP A 137 -2.86 -10.74 3.60
C ASP A 137 -1.63 -10.41 2.75
N VAL A 138 -0.55 -9.99 3.39
CA VAL A 138 0.73 -9.71 2.70
C VAL A 138 1.31 -10.99 2.09
N SER A 139 1.21 -12.13 2.77
CA SER A 139 1.64 -13.43 2.25
C SER A 139 0.82 -13.83 1.02
N PHE A 140 -0.48 -13.63 1.05
CA PHE A 140 -1.36 -13.87 -0.09
C PHE A 140 -0.98 -13.01 -1.28
N LEU A 141 -0.80 -11.69 -1.09
CA LEU A 141 -0.37 -10.77 -2.14
C LEU A 141 1.00 -11.17 -2.73
N ASN A 142 1.95 -11.53 -1.87
CA ASN A 142 3.27 -12.00 -2.32
C ASN A 142 3.18 -13.29 -3.15
N GLN A 143 2.31 -14.22 -2.76
CA GLN A 143 2.03 -15.43 -3.53
C GLN A 143 1.34 -15.10 -4.86
N ALA A 144 0.31 -14.25 -4.84
CA ALA A 144 -0.40 -13.83 -6.04
C ALA A 144 0.56 -13.20 -7.07
N ASN A 145 1.46 -12.32 -6.62
CA ASN A 145 2.49 -11.70 -7.46
C ASN A 145 3.48 -12.72 -8.07
N ASN A 146 3.65 -13.88 -7.45
CA ASN A 146 4.54 -14.93 -7.98
C ASN A 146 3.85 -15.90 -8.96
N PHE A 147 2.55 -16.15 -8.79
CA PHE A 147 1.81 -17.16 -9.56
C PHE A 147 0.91 -16.58 -10.64
N MET A 148 0.48 -15.35 -10.52
CA MET A 148 -0.38 -14.67 -11.48
C MET A 148 0.42 -13.70 -12.33
N ASN A 149 -0.04 -13.44 -13.55
CA ASN A 149 0.40 -12.31 -14.35
C ASN A 149 -0.22 -10.99 -13.81
N PHE A 150 -0.23 -10.86 -12.51
CA PHE A 150 -0.80 -9.76 -11.75
C PHE A 150 0.22 -9.26 -10.75
N VAL A 151 0.39 -7.96 -10.68
CA VAL A 151 1.24 -7.31 -9.69
C VAL A 151 0.49 -6.13 -9.12
N GLN A 152 0.25 -6.16 -7.82
CA GLN A 152 -0.19 -4.96 -7.12
C GLN A 152 1.02 -4.11 -6.79
N ILE A 153 1.00 -2.87 -7.28
CA ILE A 153 2.09 -1.91 -7.14
C ILE A 153 1.63 -0.83 -6.15
N PRO A 154 2.10 -0.86 -4.92
CA PRO A 154 1.83 0.22 -3.97
C PRO A 154 2.68 1.44 -4.35
N LEU A 155 2.01 2.57 -4.62
CA LEU A 155 2.61 3.78 -5.15
C LEU A 155 2.58 4.90 -4.12
N ARG A 156 3.71 5.59 -3.96
CA ARG A 156 3.77 6.86 -3.24
C ARG A 156 4.25 7.95 -4.20
N MET A 157 3.39 8.92 -4.48
CA MET A 157 3.68 10.03 -5.39
C MET A 157 3.42 11.36 -4.70
N SER A 158 4.44 12.21 -4.60
CA SER A 158 4.32 13.58 -4.07
C SER A 158 3.59 13.68 -2.72
N GLY A 159 3.76 12.68 -1.84
CA GLY A 159 3.11 12.64 -0.52
C GLY A 159 1.72 12.01 -0.51
N HIS A 160 1.17 11.64 -1.65
CA HIS A 160 -0.08 10.89 -1.77
C HIS A 160 0.21 9.39 -1.94
N GLU A 161 -0.59 8.58 -1.30
CA GLU A 161 -0.51 7.14 -1.36
C GLU A 161 -1.61 6.62 -2.30
N GLY A 162 -1.24 5.70 -3.17
CA GLY A 162 -2.14 5.07 -4.10
C GLY A 162 -1.69 3.64 -4.38
N HIS A 163 -2.47 2.91 -5.14
CA HIS A 163 -2.06 1.61 -5.64
C HIS A 163 -2.34 1.51 -7.12
N GLY A 164 -1.52 0.72 -7.79
CA GLY A 164 -1.73 0.34 -9.16
C GLY A 164 -1.78 -1.17 -9.26
N ASP A 165 -2.79 -1.67 -9.94
CA ASP A 165 -2.95 -3.08 -10.23
C ASP A 165 -2.54 -3.35 -11.68
N LEU A 166 -1.40 -4.00 -11.88
CA LEU A 166 -0.88 -4.35 -13.20
C LEU A 166 -1.25 -5.79 -13.54
N TYR A 167 -2.02 -5.97 -14.59
CA TYR A 167 -2.37 -7.25 -15.18
C TYR A 167 -1.61 -7.43 -16.49
N VAL A 168 -0.82 -8.50 -16.60
CA VAL A 168 -0.07 -8.81 -17.82
C VAL A 168 -0.65 -10.05 -18.48
N TYR A 169 -1.09 -9.90 -19.70
CA TYR A 169 -1.71 -10.99 -20.47
C TYR A 169 -0.69 -11.58 -21.43
N LYS A 170 -0.35 -12.84 -21.21
CA LYS A 170 0.51 -13.58 -22.12
C LYS A 170 -0.33 -14.55 -22.95
N ASN A 171 -0.37 -14.37 -24.25
CA ASN A 171 -1.12 -15.25 -25.13
C ASN A 171 -0.37 -16.57 -25.36
N ASN A 172 -0.69 -17.59 -24.57
CA ASN A 172 -0.05 -18.93 -24.67
C ASN A 172 -0.62 -19.80 -25.81
N ARG A 173 -1.62 -19.33 -26.57
CA ARG A 173 -2.39 -20.16 -27.50
C ARG A 173 -2.13 -19.88 -28.99
N LYS A 174 -1.40 -18.84 -29.34
CA LYS A 174 -1.15 -18.50 -30.76
C LYS A 174 0.20 -19.00 -31.27
N LYS A 175 0.19 -19.41 -32.55
CA LYS A 175 1.35 -19.89 -33.31
C LYS A 175 2.51 -18.89 -33.31
N ILE A 176 3.66 -19.39 -33.64
CA ILE A 176 5.01 -18.81 -33.58
C ILE A 176 5.16 -17.35 -34.10
N GLU A 177 4.21 -16.84 -34.86
CA GLU A 177 4.24 -15.51 -35.49
C GLU A 177 3.80 -14.34 -34.59
N ASP A 178 3.08 -14.61 -33.46
CA ASP A 178 2.59 -13.58 -32.51
C ASP A 178 3.35 -13.55 -31.18
N LYS A 179 4.59 -14.04 -31.14
CA LYS A 179 5.38 -14.14 -29.90
C LYS A 179 5.82 -12.79 -29.33
N ASP A 180 5.71 -11.73 -30.10
CA ASP A 180 6.22 -10.40 -29.74
C ASP A 180 5.09 -9.42 -29.27
N GLU A 181 3.87 -9.93 -29.04
CA GLU A 181 2.76 -9.11 -28.58
C GLU A 181 2.55 -9.31 -27.08
N LEU A 182 2.65 -8.22 -26.33
CA LEU A 182 2.35 -8.19 -24.90
C LEU A 182 1.21 -7.21 -24.64
N LYS A 183 0.18 -7.67 -23.95
CA LYS A 183 -0.95 -6.85 -23.49
C LYS A 183 -0.87 -6.69 -21.98
N ALA A 184 -1.14 -5.48 -21.52
CA ALA A 184 -1.24 -5.20 -20.10
C ALA A 184 -2.40 -4.24 -19.82
N LEU A 185 -2.98 -4.36 -18.64
CA LEU A 185 -3.90 -3.41 -18.07
C LEU A 185 -3.31 -2.91 -16.76
N LEU A 186 -3.15 -1.62 -16.66
CA LEU A 186 -2.77 -0.94 -15.42
C LEU A 186 -3.98 -0.18 -14.89
N HIS A 187 -4.52 -0.64 -13.78
CA HIS A 187 -5.55 0.07 -13.03
C HIS A 187 -4.88 0.92 -11.97
N LEU A 188 -5.19 2.22 -11.96
CA LEU A 188 -4.67 3.18 -10.99
C LEU A 188 -5.86 3.78 -10.21
N ASP A 189 -5.76 3.80 -8.89
CA ASP A 189 -6.69 4.52 -8.02
C ASP A 189 -5.91 5.63 -7.32
N MET A 190 -6.17 6.88 -7.73
CA MET A 190 -5.41 8.03 -7.28
C MET A 190 -6.33 9.07 -6.63
N ASP A 191 -5.91 9.62 -5.49
CA ASP A 191 -6.72 10.54 -4.69
C ASP A 191 -7.22 11.76 -5.49
N ASN A 192 -6.39 12.32 -6.38
CA ASN A 192 -6.72 13.53 -7.11
C ASN A 192 -7.31 13.30 -8.51
N LEU A 193 -6.95 12.20 -9.16
CA LEU A 193 -7.39 11.88 -10.52
C LEU A 193 -8.52 10.83 -10.54
N GLY A 194 -8.79 10.20 -9.37
CA GLY A 194 -9.73 9.10 -9.28
C GLY A 194 -9.24 7.83 -9.98
N PRO A 195 -10.14 6.87 -10.21
CA PRO A 195 -9.82 5.63 -10.87
C PRO A 195 -9.56 5.84 -12.36
N MET A 196 -8.49 5.20 -12.86
CA MET A 196 -8.07 5.24 -14.25
C MET A 196 -7.57 3.87 -14.69
N ASP A 197 -7.98 3.42 -15.87
CA ASP A 197 -7.45 2.22 -16.52
C ASP A 197 -6.55 2.61 -17.69
N VAL A 198 -5.38 2.01 -17.76
CA VAL A 198 -4.45 2.20 -18.87
C VAL A 198 -4.24 0.85 -19.55
N PHE A 199 -4.78 0.72 -20.76
CA PHE A 199 -4.54 -0.45 -21.60
C PHE A 199 -3.24 -0.24 -22.38
N VAL A 200 -2.37 -1.21 -22.33
CA VAL A 200 -1.07 -1.18 -23.00
C VAL A 200 -0.94 -2.36 -23.94
N LEU A 201 -0.68 -2.09 -25.21
CA LEU A 201 -0.32 -3.08 -26.20
C LEU A 201 1.12 -2.80 -26.67
N LEU A 202 2.02 -3.74 -26.42
CA LEU A 202 3.39 -3.71 -26.94
C LEU A 202 3.50 -4.74 -28.06
N LYS A 203 3.89 -4.29 -29.26
CA LYS A 203 4.19 -5.16 -30.41
C LYS A 203 5.54 -4.76 -30.99
N ALA A 204 6.53 -5.61 -30.82
CA ALA A 204 7.94 -5.28 -31.07
C ALA A 204 8.31 -3.99 -30.29
N ASN A 205 8.64 -2.88 -30.99
CA ASN A 205 8.95 -1.60 -30.37
C ASN A 205 7.78 -0.60 -30.41
N ASN A 206 6.60 -1.01 -30.90
CA ASN A 206 5.43 -0.15 -30.96
C ASN A 206 4.60 -0.32 -29.69
N VAL A 207 4.37 0.78 -28.97
CA VAL A 207 3.53 0.85 -27.78
C VAL A 207 2.25 1.61 -28.12
N THR A 208 1.12 0.96 -27.94
CA THR A 208 -0.18 1.62 -28.02
C THR A 208 -0.75 1.69 -26.61
N THR A 209 -1.14 2.88 -26.15
CA THR A 209 -1.79 3.07 -24.85
C THR A 209 -3.16 3.67 -25.02
N ASN A 210 -4.11 3.19 -24.24
CA ASN A 210 -5.45 3.78 -24.15
C ASN A 210 -5.73 4.06 -22.67
N PHE A 211 -5.92 5.33 -22.34
CA PHE A 211 -6.29 5.80 -21.01
C PHE A 211 -7.80 5.93 -20.94
N LYS A 212 -8.42 5.21 -20.03
CA LYS A 212 -9.84 5.30 -19.74
C LYS A 212 -10.03 5.95 -18.38
N VAL A 213 -10.67 7.12 -18.38
CA VAL A 213 -10.82 7.97 -17.19
C VAL A 213 -12.28 8.19 -16.84
N ALA A 214 -12.54 8.59 -15.59
CA ALA A 214 -13.90 8.70 -15.06
C ALA A 214 -14.65 9.98 -15.49
N SER A 215 -13.94 11.04 -15.95
CA SER A 215 -14.54 12.33 -16.29
C SER A 215 -13.83 13.05 -17.43
N ASP A 216 -14.55 13.98 -18.08
CA ASP A 216 -14.00 14.79 -19.17
C ASP A 216 -12.94 15.80 -18.66
N ASP A 217 -13.01 16.24 -17.38
CA ASP A 217 -11.99 17.13 -16.81
C ASP A 217 -10.66 16.40 -16.66
N ILE A 218 -10.69 15.15 -16.22
CA ILE A 218 -9.50 14.30 -16.14
C ILE A 218 -8.98 13.95 -17.53
N LEU A 219 -9.88 13.71 -18.50
CA LEU A 219 -9.50 13.47 -19.89
C LEU A 219 -8.68 14.65 -20.42
N ALA A 220 -9.18 15.89 -20.30
CA ALA A 220 -8.48 17.08 -20.76
C ALA A 220 -7.10 17.25 -20.07
N TYR A 221 -7.03 16.99 -18.77
CA TYR A 221 -5.80 17.02 -18.02
C TYR A 221 -4.77 15.99 -18.53
N ILE A 222 -5.18 14.75 -18.76
CA ILE A 222 -4.28 13.72 -19.28
C ILE A 222 -3.84 14.03 -20.71
N GLU A 223 -4.74 14.52 -21.58
CA GLU A 223 -4.38 14.90 -22.94
C GLU A 223 -3.32 16.00 -22.99
N GLU A 224 -3.38 16.96 -22.07
CA GLU A 224 -2.36 18.04 -21.97
C GLU A 224 -0.97 17.49 -21.62
N HIS A 225 -0.90 16.42 -20.81
CA HIS A 225 0.37 15.87 -20.28
C HIS A 225 0.85 14.60 -20.98
N ILE A 226 0.07 14.02 -21.88
CA ILE A 226 0.39 12.73 -22.52
C ILE A 226 1.66 12.80 -23.40
N SER A 227 1.97 13.99 -23.89
CA SER A 227 3.19 14.22 -24.67
C SER A 227 4.46 13.90 -23.88
N GLU A 228 4.50 14.22 -22.58
CA GLU A 228 5.64 13.93 -21.71
C GLU A 228 5.89 12.42 -21.59
N LEU A 229 4.80 11.63 -21.46
CA LEU A 229 4.90 10.17 -21.44
C LEU A 229 5.44 9.64 -22.76
N ASN A 230 4.89 10.13 -23.88
CA ASN A 230 5.31 9.72 -25.22
C ASN A 230 6.78 10.03 -25.46
N GLU A 231 7.26 11.22 -25.09
CA GLU A 231 8.66 11.61 -25.19
C GLU A 231 9.59 10.70 -24.38
N ARG A 232 9.21 10.37 -23.13
CA ARG A 232 10.01 9.47 -22.28
C ARG A 232 10.09 8.06 -22.85
N LEU A 233 8.98 7.52 -23.37
CA LEU A 233 8.95 6.20 -23.98
C LEU A 233 9.72 6.19 -25.32
N ASN A 234 9.62 7.26 -26.11
CA ASN A 234 10.40 7.43 -27.34
C ASN A 234 11.92 7.49 -27.03
N ALA A 235 12.32 8.15 -25.95
CA ALA A 235 13.72 8.17 -25.51
C ALA A 235 14.24 6.80 -25.09
N LEU A 236 13.36 5.88 -24.69
CA LEU A 236 13.68 4.47 -24.41
C LEU A 236 13.67 3.59 -25.65
N GLY A 237 13.40 4.13 -26.84
CA GLY A 237 13.43 3.41 -28.11
C GLY A 237 12.08 2.82 -28.55
N TYR A 238 10.99 3.21 -27.91
CA TYR A 238 9.65 2.78 -28.31
C TYR A 238 9.01 3.82 -29.24
N SER A 239 8.21 3.36 -30.19
CA SER A 239 7.30 4.21 -30.97
C SER A 239 5.93 4.17 -30.29
N VAL A 240 5.43 5.33 -29.87
CA VAL A 240 4.26 5.41 -28.98
C VAL A 240 3.07 6.06 -29.65
N THR A 241 1.90 5.46 -29.49
CA THR A 241 0.61 6.04 -29.85
C THR A 241 -0.28 5.98 -28.62
N SER A 242 -0.73 7.12 -28.14
CA SER A 242 -1.56 7.24 -26.94
C SER A 242 -2.92 7.83 -27.28
N THR A 243 -3.97 7.30 -26.67
CA THR A 243 -5.34 7.82 -26.77
C THR A 243 -5.92 7.95 -25.36
N VAL A 244 -6.83 8.92 -25.18
CA VAL A 244 -7.56 9.10 -23.92
C VAL A 244 -9.04 9.05 -24.22
N THR A 245 -9.81 8.34 -23.37
CA THR A 245 -11.25 8.23 -23.50
C THR A 245 -11.90 8.45 -22.13
N SER A 246 -13.05 9.15 -22.09
CA SER A 246 -13.85 9.24 -20.87
C SER A 246 -15.08 8.34 -20.99
N ASP A 247 -15.42 7.64 -19.90
CA ASP A 247 -16.64 6.85 -19.81
C ASP A 247 -17.62 7.58 -18.90
N LYS A 248 -18.66 8.18 -19.50
CA LYS A 248 -19.74 8.87 -18.77
C LYS A 248 -20.72 7.92 -18.09
N GLU A 249 -20.75 6.66 -18.50
CA GLU A 249 -21.47 5.61 -17.78
C GLU A 249 -20.57 5.13 -16.62
N LYS A 250 -21.19 4.93 -15.45
CA LYS A 250 -20.52 4.50 -14.22
C LYS A 250 -19.29 3.65 -14.51
N TYR A 251 -18.12 4.23 -14.28
CA TYR A 251 -16.84 3.57 -14.40
C TYR A 251 -16.90 2.18 -13.72
N SER A 252 -16.74 1.14 -14.49
CA SER A 252 -16.70 -0.23 -13.99
C SER A 252 -15.49 -0.92 -14.56
N PHE A 253 -14.52 -1.20 -13.72
CA PHE A 253 -13.34 -2.00 -14.04
C PHE A 253 -13.70 -3.35 -14.70
N VAL A 254 -14.75 -4.02 -14.19
CA VAL A 254 -15.24 -5.29 -14.73
C VAL A 254 -15.72 -5.13 -16.18
N LYS A 255 -16.41 -4.02 -16.49
CA LYS A 255 -16.89 -3.72 -17.84
C LYS A 255 -15.69 -3.47 -18.77
N SER A 256 -14.69 -2.72 -18.33
CA SER A 256 -13.47 -2.45 -19.09
C SER A 256 -12.69 -3.71 -19.44
N VAL A 257 -12.62 -4.67 -18.51
CA VAL A 257 -11.93 -5.96 -18.75
C VAL A 257 -12.74 -6.88 -19.66
N MET A 258 -14.09 -6.79 -19.64
CA MET A 258 -14.97 -7.67 -20.43
C MET A 258 -15.26 -7.16 -21.84
N GLU A 259 -15.23 -5.85 -22.09
CA GLU A 259 -15.59 -5.26 -23.39
C GLU A 259 -14.48 -5.31 -24.43
N GLU A 260 -13.22 -5.39 -24.01
CA GLU A 260 -12.12 -5.62 -24.94
C GLU A 260 -11.77 -7.12 -24.92
N GLU A 261 -12.20 -7.88 -25.92
CA GLU A 261 -11.89 -9.27 -26.30
C GLU A 261 -10.66 -9.92 -25.58
N PHE A 262 -10.63 -9.88 -24.24
CA PHE A 262 -9.68 -10.67 -23.47
C PHE A 262 -10.30 -12.06 -23.28
N PRO A 263 -9.60 -13.14 -23.66
CA PRO A 263 -10.12 -14.48 -23.43
C PRO A 263 -10.36 -14.65 -21.93
N SER A 264 -11.56 -15.08 -21.59
CA SER A 264 -12.11 -15.32 -20.27
C SER A 264 -11.07 -15.88 -19.27
N VAL A 265 -10.44 -14.99 -18.52
CA VAL A 265 -9.83 -15.33 -17.24
C VAL A 265 -10.86 -14.91 -16.21
N GLU A 266 -11.42 -15.84 -15.44
CA GLU A 266 -12.20 -15.51 -14.25
C GLU A 266 -11.27 -14.77 -13.27
N ILE A 267 -11.24 -13.44 -13.37
CA ILE A 267 -10.57 -12.59 -12.40
C ILE A 267 -11.50 -12.50 -11.19
N LYS A 268 -11.31 -13.39 -10.23
CA LYS A 268 -11.90 -13.20 -8.90
C LYS A 268 -11.24 -11.98 -8.30
N ARG A 269 -11.98 -10.88 -8.26
CA ARG A 269 -11.57 -9.66 -7.55
C ARG A 269 -11.42 -9.98 -6.07
N PHE A 270 -10.20 -9.91 -5.59
CA PHE A 270 -9.93 -9.70 -4.19
C PHE A 270 -9.52 -8.24 -4.03
N SER A 271 -10.52 -7.33 -3.91
CA SER A 271 -10.21 -5.97 -3.50
C SER A 271 -9.92 -6.01 -2.01
N PHE A 272 -8.68 -5.84 -1.68
CA PHE A 272 -8.27 -5.63 -0.29
C PHE A 272 -8.43 -4.14 0.01
N ASP A 273 -9.56 -3.79 0.61
CA ASP A 273 -9.76 -2.43 1.10
C ASP A 273 -9.11 -2.28 2.49
N VAL A 274 -7.94 -1.68 2.52
CA VAL A 274 -7.25 -1.31 3.78
C VAL A 274 -7.97 -0.13 4.46
N ARG A 275 -9.11 0.31 3.94
CA ARG A 275 -9.91 1.44 4.43
C ARG A 275 -10.94 1.03 5.49
N THR A 276 -10.64 0.11 6.37
CA THR A 276 -11.53 -0.10 7.54
C THR A 276 -10.84 0.24 8.84
#